data_6057fbc2d25a73e0375e9b2a62167322
#
_entry.id   6057fbc2d25a73e0375e9b2a62167322
#
_cell.length_a   1.000
_cell.length_b   1.000
_cell.length_c   1.000
_cell.angle_alpha   90.00
_cell.angle_beta   90.00
_cell.angle_gamma   90.00
#
_symmetry.space_group_name_H-M   'P 1'
#
loop_
_entity.id
_entity.type
_entity.pdbx_description
1 polymer ?
#
loop_
_entity_poly.entity_id
_entity_poly.type
_entity_poly.pdbx_seq_one_letter_code
_entity_poly.pdbx_strand_id
1 'polypeptide(L)'
;MSEAVVRAGVVVISHLLRQELEKKKYKKKRLWIRSWISRRDKYGASSTLLEKLKYEDSTAYRNILRMNGAQFDTLLEMIDDLIKKEDTQMRMAIPSKIKLEITLRYLASGDSVKSLRYLFRVPECTISVFLPDVLTAISQVLEPFIKVPATADEWEKIKDTFFHRWNFPMCCGAIDGKHVIIKRPPGSGSSFYNYKKTYSIILFAMVDGDYCFTYIDIGADGRASDSGIFRDSTLNIALENNTLGMPEKCVIIGDDAFPLKTNLLKPYSKTGLNNYEMIFNYRLSRARRVVKNAFGILVCYIPPQAVDQEDFNNGNIIPGEWREYVNNLETVNRMGSNNYKRAAEDVRSSLAKYFIEENPLPWQWEKVGITI
;
A
#
# COMPACT_ATOMS: atom_id res chain seq x y z
N MET A 1 67.20 -24.03 42.55
CA MET A 1 66.18 -23.00 42.90
C MET A 1 65.92 -23.07 44.40
N SER A 2 66.04 -21.94 45.11
CA SER A 2 65.85 -21.96 46.57
C SER A 2 64.33 -22.24 46.89
N GLU A 3 64.17 -23.00 47.95
CA GLU A 3 62.80 -23.36 48.45
C GLU A 3 61.93 -22.14 48.69
N ALA A 4 62.50 -21.00 48.96
CA ALA A 4 61.80 -19.69 49.06
C ALA A 4 61.17 -19.22 47.76
N VAL A 5 61.81 -19.44 46.59
CA VAL A 5 61.31 -19.07 45.29
C VAL A 5 60.09 -19.93 44.89
N VAL A 6 60.13 -21.22 45.22
CA VAL A 6 59.05 -22.15 45.00
C VAL A 6 57.83 -21.77 45.87
N ARG A 7 58.05 -21.46 47.14
CA ARG A 7 56.99 -21.02 48.07
C ARG A 7 56.33 -19.70 47.61
N ALA A 8 57.14 -18.74 47.19
CA ALA A 8 56.64 -17.47 46.65
C ALA A 8 55.74 -17.68 45.36
N GLY A 9 56.24 -18.56 44.48
CA GLY A 9 55.45 -18.93 43.26
C GLY A 9 54.10 -19.54 43.57
N VAL A 10 54.03 -20.46 44.55
CA VAL A 10 52.79 -21.10 45.00
C VAL A 10 51.80 -20.08 45.59
N VAL A 11 52.31 -19.12 46.38
CA VAL A 11 51.48 -18.04 46.96
C VAL A 11 50.88 -17.15 45.87
N VAL A 12 51.67 -16.72 44.87
CA VAL A 12 51.24 -15.91 43.75
C VAL A 12 50.20 -16.64 42.89
N ILE A 13 50.44 -17.92 42.56
CA ILE A 13 49.50 -18.73 41.78
C ILE A 13 48.20 -18.93 42.57
N SER A 14 48.25 -19.24 43.88
CA SER A 14 47.06 -19.39 44.71
C SER A 14 46.25 -18.09 44.83
N HIS A 15 46.92 -16.92 44.87
CA HIS A 15 46.25 -15.63 44.87
C HIS A 15 45.58 -15.31 43.51
N LEU A 16 46.22 -15.58 42.39
CA LEU A 16 45.66 -15.42 41.06
C LEU A 16 44.48 -16.35 40.84
N LEU A 17 44.56 -17.60 41.28
CA LEU A 17 43.44 -18.56 41.21
C LEU A 17 42.27 -18.11 42.07
N ARG A 18 42.49 -17.56 43.25
CA ARG A 18 41.42 -16.98 44.08
C ARG A 18 40.78 -15.78 43.38
N GLN A 19 41.54 -14.86 42.81
CA GLN A 19 40.97 -13.76 42.02
C GLN A 19 40.14 -14.23 40.83
N GLU A 20 40.60 -15.24 40.10
CA GLU A 20 39.84 -15.86 39.00
C GLU A 20 38.55 -16.55 39.46
N LEU A 21 38.61 -17.27 40.62
CA LEU A 21 37.44 -17.91 41.23
C LEU A 21 36.44 -16.86 41.74
N GLU A 22 36.90 -15.73 42.28
CA GLU A 22 36.05 -14.63 42.70
C GLU A 22 35.39 -13.91 41.49
N LYS A 23 36.13 -13.71 40.40
CA LYS A 23 35.55 -13.23 39.12
C LYS A 23 34.48 -14.19 38.58
N LYS A 24 34.68 -15.50 38.71
CA LYS A 24 33.67 -16.52 38.31
C LYS A 24 32.44 -16.55 39.23
N LYS A 25 32.56 -16.15 40.50
CA LYS A 25 31.41 -16.05 41.43
C LYS A 25 30.48 -14.86 41.11
N TYR A 26 30.97 -13.81 40.45
CA TYR A 26 30.10 -12.73 39.96
C TYR A 26 29.54 -13.03 38.56
N LYS A 27 28.92 -14.20 38.36
CA LYS A 27 27.95 -14.31 37.29
C LYS A 27 26.82 -13.32 37.62
N LYS A 28 26.85 -12.12 36.97
CA LYS A 28 25.75 -11.16 37.08
C LYS A 28 24.45 -11.96 36.90
N LYS A 29 23.57 -11.95 37.93
CA LYS A 29 22.23 -12.53 37.80
C LYS A 29 21.65 -12.05 36.49
N ARG A 30 21.33 -12.96 35.57
CA ARG A 30 20.70 -12.61 34.30
C ARG A 30 19.42 -11.87 34.64
N LEU A 31 19.42 -10.55 34.41
CA LEU A 31 18.20 -9.75 34.57
C LEU A 31 17.19 -10.27 33.57
N TRP A 32 16.10 -10.83 34.07
CA TRP A 32 15.01 -11.37 33.26
C TRP A 32 14.38 -10.30 32.35
N ILE A 33 14.19 -9.08 32.89
CA ILE A 33 13.73 -7.91 32.19
C ILE A 33 14.61 -6.72 32.64
N ARG A 34 15.05 -5.89 31.71
CA ARG A 34 15.76 -4.66 32.06
C ARG A 34 14.80 -3.71 32.78
N SER A 35 15.25 -3.05 33.83
CA SER A 35 14.43 -2.17 34.71
C SER A 35 13.68 -1.07 33.94
N TRP A 36 14.26 -0.51 32.85
CA TRP A 36 13.56 0.48 32.06
C TRP A 36 12.45 -0.09 31.19
N ILE A 37 12.53 -1.36 30.75
CA ILE A 37 11.49 -2.07 30.00
C ILE A 37 10.36 -2.49 30.95
N SER A 38 10.65 -2.89 32.19
CA SER A 38 9.62 -3.26 33.16
C SER A 38 8.66 -2.12 33.51
N ARG A 39 9.07 -0.89 33.26
CA ARG A 39 8.24 0.33 33.48
C ARG A 39 7.46 0.76 32.24
N ARG A 40 7.16 -0.19 31.30
CA ARG A 40 6.40 0.06 30.07
C ARG A 40 5.04 0.71 30.34
N ASP A 41 4.32 0.18 31.31
CA ASP A 41 2.94 0.60 31.58
C ASP A 41 2.88 2.04 32.13
N LYS A 42 3.96 2.53 32.73
CA LYS A 42 4.05 3.91 33.24
C LYS A 42 4.66 4.90 32.26
N TYR A 43 5.59 4.47 31.40
CA TYR A 43 6.43 5.36 30.58
C TYR A 43 6.51 4.95 29.11
N GLY A 44 5.77 3.94 28.67
CA GLY A 44 5.67 3.57 27.27
C GLY A 44 4.75 4.52 26.49
N ALA A 45 4.99 4.68 25.19
CA ALA A 45 4.20 5.57 24.36
C ALA A 45 2.70 5.22 24.35
N SER A 46 2.36 3.95 24.50
CA SER A 46 0.97 3.49 24.54
C SER A 46 0.18 4.14 25.67
N SER A 47 0.74 4.16 26.89
CA SER A 47 0.07 4.67 28.09
C SER A 47 0.27 6.16 28.34
N THR A 48 1.26 6.78 27.71
CA THR A 48 1.56 8.20 27.95
C THR A 48 1.20 9.09 26.77
N LEU A 49 1.75 8.81 25.59
CA LEU A 49 1.60 9.66 24.40
C LEU A 49 0.30 9.35 23.66
N LEU A 50 0.11 8.09 23.26
CA LEU A 50 -1.02 7.71 22.39
C LEU A 50 -2.36 7.83 23.10
N GLU A 51 -2.41 7.47 24.39
CA GLU A 51 -3.60 7.64 25.20
C GLU A 51 -4.04 9.12 25.28
N LYS A 52 -3.10 10.03 25.54
CA LYS A 52 -3.38 11.47 25.57
C LYS A 52 -3.81 11.99 24.21
N LEU A 53 -3.04 11.70 23.15
CA LEU A 53 -3.35 12.18 21.81
C LEU A 53 -4.70 11.69 21.30
N LYS A 54 -5.11 10.49 21.68
CA LYS A 54 -6.41 9.94 21.29
C LYS A 54 -7.59 10.82 21.73
N TYR A 55 -7.48 11.46 22.92
CA TYR A 55 -8.52 12.28 23.51
C TYR A 55 -8.28 13.79 23.34
N GLU A 56 -7.03 14.24 23.37
CA GLU A 56 -6.68 15.66 23.38
C GLU A 56 -6.36 16.22 21.99
N ASP A 57 -5.75 15.38 21.10
CA ASP A 57 -5.36 15.78 19.75
C ASP A 57 -5.51 14.63 18.74
N SER A 58 -6.71 14.48 18.23
CA SER A 58 -7.04 13.44 17.25
C SER A 58 -6.24 13.54 15.95
N THR A 59 -5.80 14.76 15.58
CA THR A 59 -4.98 14.99 14.38
C THR A 59 -3.57 14.43 14.58
N ALA A 60 -2.93 14.74 15.72
CA ALA A 60 -1.63 14.18 16.05
C ALA A 60 -1.69 12.66 16.22
N TYR A 61 -2.76 12.11 16.83
CA TYR A 61 -2.97 10.67 16.93
C TYR A 61 -3.03 10.01 15.54
N ARG A 62 -3.82 10.59 14.62
CA ARG A 62 -3.92 10.14 13.23
C ARG A 62 -2.58 10.22 12.50
N ASN A 63 -1.80 11.27 12.73
CA ASN A 63 -0.48 11.42 12.11
C ASN A 63 0.51 10.34 12.56
N ILE A 64 0.40 9.86 13.81
CA ILE A 64 1.27 8.81 14.35
C ILE A 64 0.89 7.43 13.85
N LEU A 65 -0.40 7.08 13.83
CA LEU A 65 -0.90 5.73 13.53
C LEU A 65 -1.57 5.61 12.15
N ARG A 66 -1.74 6.73 11.44
CA ARG A 66 -2.43 6.84 10.14
C ARG A 66 -3.91 6.42 10.18
N MET A 67 -4.53 6.39 11.35
CA MET A 67 -5.96 6.16 11.53
C MET A 67 -6.48 6.91 12.75
N ASN A 68 -7.78 7.20 12.78
CA ASN A 68 -8.40 7.83 13.95
C ASN A 68 -8.67 6.81 15.07
N GLY A 69 -9.04 7.30 16.26
CA GLY A 69 -9.24 6.44 17.43
C GLY A 69 -10.35 5.41 17.26
N ALA A 70 -11.46 5.77 16.58
CA ALA A 70 -12.58 4.85 16.35
C ALA A 70 -12.18 3.73 15.37
N GLN A 71 -11.49 4.07 14.28
CA GLN A 71 -10.95 3.07 13.34
C GLN A 71 -9.96 2.12 14.02
N PHE A 72 -9.12 2.66 14.91
CA PHE A 72 -8.18 1.84 15.69
C PHE A 72 -8.93 0.85 16.60
N ASP A 73 -9.95 1.30 17.30
CA ASP A 73 -10.72 0.44 18.21
C ASP A 73 -11.46 -0.65 17.43
N THR A 74 -12.09 -0.31 16.30
CA THR A 74 -12.74 -1.31 15.42
C THR A 74 -11.73 -2.34 14.91
N LEU A 75 -10.56 -1.90 14.43
CA LEU A 75 -9.53 -2.83 13.96
C LEU A 75 -9.01 -3.70 15.11
N LEU A 76 -8.81 -3.13 16.29
CA LEU A 76 -8.38 -3.88 17.47
C LEU A 76 -9.38 -4.97 17.85
N GLU A 77 -10.68 -4.65 17.89
CA GLU A 77 -11.75 -5.62 18.14
C GLU A 77 -11.73 -6.77 17.12
N MET A 78 -11.52 -6.47 15.83
CA MET A 78 -11.49 -7.50 14.78
C MET A 78 -10.30 -8.46 14.91
N ILE A 79 -9.15 -7.99 15.40
CA ILE A 79 -7.91 -8.81 15.46
C ILE A 79 -7.55 -9.32 16.83
N ASP A 80 -8.22 -8.89 17.92
CA ASP A 80 -7.82 -9.19 19.31
C ASP A 80 -7.66 -10.68 19.54
N ASP A 81 -8.67 -11.46 19.17
CA ASP A 81 -8.67 -12.92 19.35
C ASP A 81 -7.55 -13.63 18.57
N LEU A 82 -7.12 -13.06 17.43
CA LEU A 82 -6.07 -13.63 16.59
C LEU A 82 -4.67 -13.38 17.14
N ILE A 83 -4.48 -12.27 17.86
CA ILE A 83 -3.15 -11.84 18.34
C ILE A 83 -2.97 -11.90 19.85
N LYS A 84 -4.04 -12.10 20.61
CA LYS A 84 -4.00 -12.24 22.05
C LYS A 84 -3.13 -13.44 22.46
N LYS A 85 -2.35 -13.27 23.51
CA LYS A 85 -1.54 -14.35 24.11
C LYS A 85 -1.81 -14.38 25.61
N GLU A 86 -1.87 -15.60 26.15
CA GLU A 86 -2.07 -15.83 27.58
C GLU A 86 -0.85 -15.42 28.40
N ASP A 87 -1.10 -14.96 29.60
CA ASP A 87 -0.07 -14.70 30.59
C ASP A 87 0.57 -16.02 31.01
N THR A 88 1.86 -16.00 31.22
CA THR A 88 2.58 -17.16 31.78
C THR A 88 2.98 -16.86 33.22
N GLN A 89 3.24 -17.91 34.02
CA GLN A 89 3.73 -17.73 35.39
C GLN A 89 4.99 -16.84 35.49
N MET A 90 5.76 -16.78 34.43
CA MET A 90 7.05 -16.08 34.41
C MET A 90 6.95 -14.69 33.74
N ARG A 91 5.89 -14.41 33.02
CA ARG A 91 5.80 -13.19 32.23
C ARG A 91 4.36 -12.86 31.82
N MET A 92 3.99 -11.60 31.99
CA MET A 92 2.77 -11.05 31.41
C MET A 92 2.92 -10.91 29.89
N ALA A 93 1.88 -11.27 29.16
CA ALA A 93 1.81 -11.09 27.71
C ALA A 93 1.82 -9.61 27.33
N ILE A 94 2.24 -9.30 26.10
CA ILE A 94 2.08 -7.96 25.57
C ILE A 94 0.60 -7.79 25.15
N PRO A 95 -0.11 -6.78 25.67
CA PRO A 95 -1.50 -6.52 25.28
C PRO A 95 -1.65 -6.34 23.77
N SER A 96 -2.75 -6.82 23.20
CA SER A 96 -3.05 -6.69 21.76
C SER A 96 -3.04 -5.25 21.29
N LYS A 97 -3.56 -4.31 22.10
CA LYS A 97 -3.49 -2.86 21.86
C LYS A 97 -2.06 -2.42 21.56
N ILE A 98 -1.10 -2.77 22.40
CA ILE A 98 0.31 -2.37 22.22
C ILE A 98 0.93 -3.02 21.00
N LYS A 99 0.59 -4.30 20.71
CA LYS A 99 1.06 -4.97 19.49
C LYS A 99 0.56 -4.26 18.23
N LEU A 100 -0.72 -3.88 18.20
CA LEU A 100 -1.32 -3.15 17.08
C LEU A 100 -0.71 -1.75 16.94
N GLU A 101 -0.58 -0.99 18.03
CA GLU A 101 0.05 0.36 18.01
C GLU A 101 1.47 0.31 17.44
N ILE A 102 2.29 -0.66 17.86
CA ILE A 102 3.65 -0.86 17.35
C ILE A 102 3.63 -1.19 15.85
N THR A 103 2.73 -2.09 15.43
CA THR A 103 2.62 -2.52 14.03
C THR A 103 2.18 -1.37 13.14
N LEU A 104 1.16 -0.62 13.55
CA LEU A 104 0.71 0.56 12.80
C LEU A 104 1.78 1.64 12.72
N ARG A 105 2.49 1.90 13.82
CA ARG A 105 3.62 2.85 13.81
C ARG A 105 4.72 2.40 12.87
N TYR A 106 5.05 1.10 12.87
CA TYR A 106 6.00 0.51 11.93
C TYR A 106 5.59 0.76 10.46
N LEU A 107 4.33 0.48 10.13
CA LEU A 107 3.78 0.70 8.78
C LEU A 107 3.72 2.19 8.40
N ALA A 108 3.35 3.05 9.36
CA ALA A 108 3.16 4.48 9.13
C ALA A 108 4.47 5.25 8.88
N SER A 109 5.56 4.82 9.49
CA SER A 109 6.81 5.60 9.53
C SER A 109 8.03 4.87 8.94
N GLY A 110 7.97 3.54 8.78
CA GLY A 110 9.15 2.74 8.46
C GLY A 110 10.21 2.72 9.57
N ASP A 111 9.82 3.04 10.82
CA ASP A 111 10.70 3.06 11.97
C ASP A 111 11.40 1.70 12.16
N SER A 112 12.68 1.74 12.52
CA SER A 112 13.39 0.51 12.86
C SER A 112 12.82 -0.12 14.14
N VAL A 113 12.89 -1.45 14.24
CA VAL A 113 12.48 -2.18 15.46
C VAL A 113 13.21 -1.65 16.70
N LYS A 114 14.45 -1.12 16.55
CA LYS A 114 15.18 -0.46 17.63
C LYS A 114 14.50 0.83 18.10
N SER A 115 14.02 1.67 17.18
CA SER A 115 13.26 2.89 17.51
C SER A 115 11.99 2.55 18.26
N LEU A 116 11.22 1.60 17.74
CA LEU A 116 9.97 1.11 18.35
C LEU A 116 10.21 0.53 19.76
N ARG A 117 11.33 -0.18 19.97
CA ARG A 117 11.71 -0.66 21.31
C ARG A 117 11.83 0.47 22.31
N TYR A 118 12.48 1.58 21.94
CA TYR A 118 12.66 2.72 22.85
C TYR A 118 11.33 3.44 23.10
N LEU A 119 10.54 3.61 22.05
CA LEU A 119 9.25 4.30 22.13
C LEU A 119 8.23 3.54 23.01
N PHE A 120 8.04 2.25 22.73
CA PHE A 120 7.04 1.43 23.40
C PHE A 120 7.56 0.62 24.60
N ARG A 121 8.85 0.63 24.87
CA ARG A 121 9.51 -0.17 25.92
C ARG A 121 9.21 -1.68 25.79
N VAL A 122 9.26 -2.18 24.56
CA VAL A 122 9.12 -3.61 24.23
C VAL A 122 10.43 -4.13 23.65
N PRO A 123 10.96 -5.31 24.07
CA PRO A 123 12.21 -5.84 23.52
C PRO A 123 12.13 -6.06 22.01
N GLU A 124 13.25 -5.81 21.31
CA GLU A 124 13.35 -6.00 19.83
C GLU A 124 12.96 -7.43 19.41
N CYS A 125 13.48 -8.44 20.12
CA CYS A 125 13.16 -9.84 19.85
C CYS A 125 11.66 -10.12 19.98
N THR A 126 10.98 -9.48 20.93
CA THR A 126 9.55 -9.64 21.13
C THR A 126 8.77 -8.98 20.00
N ILE A 127 9.17 -7.76 19.58
CA ILE A 127 8.55 -7.06 18.43
C ILE A 127 8.72 -7.90 17.16
N SER A 128 9.94 -8.37 16.88
CA SER A 128 10.23 -9.17 15.67
C SER A 128 9.43 -10.47 15.60
N VAL A 129 9.05 -11.05 16.75
CA VAL A 129 8.24 -12.27 16.80
C VAL A 129 6.77 -11.99 16.53
N PHE A 130 6.17 -10.96 17.16
CA PHE A 130 4.73 -10.74 17.00
C PHE A 130 4.38 -9.87 15.77
N LEU A 131 5.32 -9.10 15.23
CA LEU A 131 5.05 -8.22 14.10
C LEU A 131 4.47 -8.96 12.87
N PRO A 132 5.05 -10.09 12.43
CA PRO A 132 4.46 -10.89 11.36
C PRO A 132 3.07 -11.43 11.71
N ASP A 133 2.86 -11.89 12.95
CA ASP A 133 1.56 -12.43 13.41
C ASP A 133 0.48 -11.34 13.28
N VAL A 134 0.77 -10.11 13.73
CA VAL A 134 -0.18 -8.98 13.67
C VAL A 134 -0.43 -8.56 12.22
N LEU A 135 0.60 -8.51 11.36
CA LEU A 135 0.43 -8.19 9.94
C LEU A 135 -0.47 -9.22 9.25
N THR A 136 -0.28 -10.50 9.54
CA THR A 136 -1.12 -11.58 9.00
C THR A 136 -2.56 -11.43 9.48
N ALA A 137 -2.79 -11.17 10.77
CA ALA A 137 -4.12 -10.95 11.32
C ALA A 137 -4.82 -9.75 10.66
N ILE A 138 -4.12 -8.62 10.50
CA ILE A 138 -4.65 -7.44 9.79
C ILE A 138 -5.05 -7.81 8.35
N SER A 139 -4.18 -8.53 7.62
CA SER A 139 -4.47 -8.93 6.25
C SER A 139 -5.71 -9.80 6.16
N GLN A 140 -5.86 -10.78 7.06
CA GLN A 140 -7.02 -11.69 7.11
C GLN A 140 -8.34 -10.95 7.36
N VAL A 141 -8.38 -10.03 8.34
CA VAL A 141 -9.63 -9.34 8.70
C VAL A 141 -9.99 -8.23 7.71
N LEU A 142 -9.00 -7.69 6.98
CA LEU A 142 -9.24 -6.64 5.98
C LEU A 142 -9.42 -7.18 4.55
N GLU A 143 -9.14 -8.44 4.29
CA GLU A 143 -9.34 -9.08 2.98
C GLU A 143 -10.75 -8.86 2.41
N PRO A 144 -11.86 -8.97 3.19
CA PRO A 144 -13.21 -8.76 2.68
C PRO A 144 -13.52 -7.33 2.20
N PHE A 145 -12.69 -6.35 2.56
CA PHE A 145 -12.84 -4.95 2.13
C PHE A 145 -12.25 -4.70 0.73
N ILE A 146 -11.37 -5.59 0.25
CA ILE A 146 -10.79 -5.52 -1.09
C ILE A 146 -11.33 -6.71 -1.87
N LYS A 147 -12.49 -6.53 -2.49
CA LYS A 147 -13.17 -7.58 -3.24
C LYS A 147 -13.71 -7.05 -4.55
N VAL A 148 -13.63 -7.90 -5.56
CA VAL A 148 -14.34 -7.66 -6.81
C VAL A 148 -15.86 -7.73 -6.55
N PRO A 149 -16.67 -6.83 -7.11
CA PRO A 149 -18.12 -6.90 -6.97
C PRO A 149 -18.65 -8.29 -7.36
N ALA A 150 -19.52 -8.83 -6.52
CA ALA A 150 -20.07 -10.17 -6.70
C ALA A 150 -21.47 -10.15 -7.35
N THR A 151 -22.18 -9.01 -7.29
CA THR A 151 -23.54 -8.86 -7.78
C THR A 151 -23.64 -7.82 -8.90
N ALA A 152 -24.64 -7.97 -9.76
CA ALA A 152 -24.92 -6.99 -10.81
C ALA A 152 -25.17 -5.59 -10.24
N ASP A 153 -25.86 -5.50 -9.10
CA ASP A 153 -26.16 -4.22 -8.43
C ASP A 153 -24.89 -3.50 -7.93
N GLU A 154 -23.90 -4.25 -7.44
CA GLU A 154 -22.60 -3.66 -7.03
C GLU A 154 -21.87 -3.10 -8.27
N TRP A 155 -21.89 -3.82 -9.40
CA TRP A 155 -21.30 -3.34 -10.66
C TRP A 155 -22.02 -2.11 -11.20
N GLU A 156 -23.37 -2.08 -11.15
CA GLU A 156 -24.15 -0.92 -11.58
C GLU A 156 -23.79 0.33 -10.75
N LYS A 157 -23.62 0.22 -9.45
CA LYS A 157 -23.19 1.34 -8.59
C LYS A 157 -21.84 1.92 -9.02
N ILE A 158 -20.88 1.04 -9.33
CA ILE A 158 -19.56 1.47 -9.81
C ILE A 158 -19.68 2.17 -11.16
N LYS A 159 -20.45 1.59 -12.09
CA LYS A 159 -20.72 2.18 -13.40
C LYS A 159 -21.36 3.57 -13.28
N ASP A 160 -22.35 3.71 -12.41
CA ASP A 160 -23.03 4.98 -12.16
C ASP A 160 -22.08 6.02 -11.55
N THR A 161 -21.20 5.63 -10.65
CA THR A 161 -20.16 6.52 -10.10
C THR A 161 -19.21 7.00 -11.20
N PHE A 162 -18.74 6.14 -12.09
CA PHE A 162 -17.93 6.56 -13.23
C PHE A 162 -18.69 7.47 -14.19
N PHE A 163 -19.94 7.19 -14.45
CA PHE A 163 -20.77 8.02 -15.32
C PHE A 163 -20.98 9.42 -14.73
N HIS A 164 -21.50 9.52 -13.50
CA HIS A 164 -21.88 10.80 -12.90
C HIS A 164 -20.68 11.63 -12.46
N ARG A 165 -19.67 11.01 -11.89
CA ARG A 165 -18.52 11.73 -11.34
C ARG A 165 -17.39 11.96 -12.35
N TRP A 166 -17.16 10.97 -13.21
CA TRP A 166 -16.05 11.02 -14.17
C TRP A 166 -16.51 11.21 -15.60
N ASN A 167 -17.82 11.27 -15.84
CA ASN A 167 -18.45 11.38 -17.16
C ASN A 167 -17.94 10.30 -18.15
N PHE A 168 -17.69 9.09 -17.65
CA PHE A 168 -17.27 7.95 -18.47
C PHE A 168 -18.28 6.81 -18.32
N PRO A 169 -19.19 6.64 -19.32
CA PRO A 169 -20.24 5.63 -19.27
C PRO A 169 -19.64 4.23 -19.39
N MET A 170 -20.38 3.23 -18.89
CA MET A 170 -20.07 1.80 -18.99
C MET A 170 -18.75 1.40 -18.35
N CYS A 171 -18.10 2.26 -17.57
CA CYS A 171 -16.84 1.96 -16.90
C CYS A 171 -17.10 1.30 -15.55
N CYS A 172 -16.45 0.16 -15.34
CA CYS A 172 -16.58 -0.64 -14.12
C CYS A 172 -15.27 -0.72 -13.32
N GLY A 173 -14.22 -0.03 -13.74
CA GLY A 173 -12.95 0.02 -13.01
C GLY A 173 -11.82 0.63 -13.82
N ALA A 174 -10.82 1.14 -13.12
CA ALA A 174 -9.58 1.62 -13.73
C ALA A 174 -8.41 0.79 -13.20
N ILE A 175 -7.53 0.33 -14.09
CA ILE A 175 -6.36 -0.47 -13.72
C ILE A 175 -5.06 0.30 -13.96
N ASP A 176 -4.09 0.06 -13.09
CA ASP A 176 -2.72 0.58 -13.25
C ASP A 176 -1.73 -0.23 -12.40
N GLY A 177 -0.44 -0.13 -12.72
CA GLY A 177 0.65 -0.75 -11.97
C GLY A 177 1.47 0.30 -11.22
N LYS A 178 1.79 0.04 -9.96
CA LYS A 178 2.59 0.92 -9.10
C LYS A 178 3.85 0.24 -8.62
N HIS A 179 5.02 0.82 -8.93
CA HIS A 179 6.28 0.39 -8.32
C HIS A 179 6.35 0.82 -6.85
N VAL A 180 6.50 -0.16 -5.96
CA VAL A 180 6.77 0.04 -4.53
C VAL A 180 8.26 -0.23 -4.31
N ILE A 181 9.00 0.82 -3.93
CA ILE A 181 10.46 0.74 -3.72
C ILE A 181 10.76 -0.16 -2.53
N ILE A 182 11.70 -1.08 -2.72
CA ILE A 182 12.17 -1.99 -1.68
C ILE A 182 13.69 -1.95 -1.58
N LYS A 183 14.23 -2.42 -0.46
CA LYS A 183 15.65 -2.74 -0.37
C LYS A 183 15.92 -3.99 -1.22
N ARG A 184 17.07 -4.01 -1.90
CA ARG A 184 17.48 -5.17 -2.69
C ARG A 184 17.41 -6.45 -1.86
N PRO A 185 16.59 -7.45 -2.27
CA PRO A 185 16.58 -8.73 -1.59
C PRO A 185 17.92 -9.46 -1.78
N PRO A 186 18.45 -10.13 -0.74
CA PRO A 186 19.67 -10.91 -0.87
C PRO A 186 19.54 -11.98 -1.96
N GLY A 187 20.55 -12.10 -2.83
CA GLY A 187 20.56 -13.11 -3.89
C GLY A 187 19.65 -12.84 -5.09
N SER A 188 18.90 -11.73 -5.12
CA SER A 188 17.89 -11.46 -6.16
C SER A 188 18.43 -11.03 -7.54
N GLY A 189 19.73 -10.85 -7.68
CA GLY A 189 20.28 -10.37 -8.95
C GLY A 189 19.66 -9.03 -9.38
N SER A 190 19.19 -8.94 -10.63
CA SER A 190 18.53 -7.77 -11.22
C SER A 190 17.02 -7.92 -11.38
N SER A 191 16.40 -8.97 -10.87
CA SER A 191 14.96 -9.24 -11.08
C SER A 191 14.07 -8.11 -10.60
N PHE A 192 14.39 -7.54 -9.44
CA PHE A 192 13.63 -6.42 -8.86
C PHE A 192 14.10 -5.04 -9.30
N TYR A 193 15.13 -4.97 -10.17
CA TYR A 193 15.70 -3.69 -10.62
C TYR A 193 14.88 -3.12 -11.77
N ASN A 194 14.20 -2.00 -11.51
CA ASN A 194 13.29 -1.36 -12.46
C ASN A 194 14.00 -0.34 -13.38
N TYR A 195 13.27 0.17 -14.37
CA TYR A 195 13.75 1.17 -15.33
C TYR A 195 14.13 2.51 -14.68
N LYS A 196 13.61 2.82 -13.46
CA LYS A 196 13.96 4.01 -12.66
C LYS A 196 15.26 3.84 -11.87
N LYS A 197 16.01 2.77 -12.12
CA LYS A 197 17.27 2.45 -11.42
C LYS A 197 17.09 2.23 -9.92
N THR A 198 15.93 1.73 -9.49
CA THR A 198 15.62 1.34 -8.11
C THR A 198 15.14 -0.10 -8.04
N TYR A 199 15.25 -0.71 -6.85
CA TYR A 199 14.64 -2.02 -6.62
C TYR A 199 13.20 -1.83 -6.18
N SER A 200 12.27 -2.55 -6.80
CA SER A 200 10.85 -2.46 -6.52
C SER A 200 10.13 -3.78 -6.73
N ILE A 201 8.99 -3.91 -6.08
CA ILE A 201 7.91 -4.83 -6.43
C ILE A 201 6.78 -4.01 -7.07
N ILE A 202 5.93 -4.67 -7.84
CA ILE A 202 4.80 -4.00 -8.46
C ILE A 202 3.53 -4.36 -7.71
N LEU A 203 2.74 -3.34 -7.40
CA LEU A 203 1.36 -3.43 -6.97
C LEU A 203 0.48 -3.15 -8.19
N PHE A 204 -0.15 -4.19 -8.72
CA PHE A 204 -1.16 -4.08 -9.75
C PHE A 204 -2.53 -4.01 -9.10
N ALA A 205 -3.37 -3.06 -9.51
CA ALA A 205 -4.66 -2.86 -8.88
C ALA A 205 -5.76 -2.43 -9.86
N MET A 206 -7.01 -2.77 -9.50
CA MET A 206 -8.22 -2.19 -10.05
C MET A 206 -8.92 -1.35 -8.98
N VAL A 207 -9.38 -0.18 -9.38
CA VAL A 207 -9.97 0.83 -8.49
C VAL A 207 -11.31 1.28 -9.07
N ASP A 208 -12.29 1.48 -8.20
CA ASP A 208 -13.60 2.04 -8.56
C ASP A 208 -13.60 3.58 -8.65
N GLY A 209 -14.77 4.17 -8.94
CA GLY A 209 -14.93 5.62 -9.08
C GLY A 209 -14.76 6.42 -7.78
N ASP A 210 -14.78 5.78 -6.62
CA ASP A 210 -14.64 6.36 -5.28
C ASP A 210 -13.27 6.10 -4.64
N TYR A 211 -12.28 5.70 -5.45
CA TYR A 211 -10.91 5.40 -5.05
C TYR A 211 -10.75 4.13 -4.20
N CYS A 212 -11.77 3.25 -4.13
CA CYS A 212 -11.66 1.99 -3.42
C CYS A 212 -10.99 0.93 -4.29
N PHE A 213 -10.05 0.20 -3.70
CA PHE A 213 -9.41 -0.94 -4.36
C PHE A 213 -10.39 -2.10 -4.41
N THR A 214 -10.76 -2.53 -5.62
CA THR A 214 -11.65 -3.69 -5.85
C THR A 214 -10.87 -4.95 -6.18
N TYR A 215 -9.64 -4.81 -6.67
CA TYR A 215 -8.71 -5.91 -6.92
C TYR A 215 -7.28 -5.45 -6.68
N ILE A 216 -6.46 -6.31 -6.09
CA ILE A 216 -5.01 -6.10 -5.93
C ILE A 216 -4.25 -7.39 -6.23
N ASP A 217 -3.08 -7.23 -6.85
CA ASP A 217 -2.08 -8.28 -7.05
C ASP A 217 -0.71 -7.69 -6.73
N ILE A 218 0.01 -8.29 -5.77
CA ILE A 218 1.25 -7.75 -5.22
C ILE A 218 2.35 -8.79 -5.31
N GLY A 219 3.54 -8.37 -5.72
CA GLY A 219 4.73 -9.19 -5.62
C GLY A 219 5.42 -9.44 -6.95
N ALA A 220 4.86 -8.97 -8.06
CA ALA A 220 5.55 -9.05 -9.33
C ALA A 220 6.88 -8.31 -9.29
N ASP A 221 7.89 -8.87 -9.93
CA ASP A 221 9.24 -8.32 -10.03
C ASP A 221 9.23 -6.93 -10.64
N GLY A 222 10.01 -5.98 -10.09
CA GLY A 222 10.08 -4.61 -10.58
C GLY A 222 10.53 -4.47 -12.05
N ARG A 223 11.05 -5.54 -12.63
CA ARG A 223 11.40 -5.61 -14.06
C ARG A 223 10.22 -5.97 -14.97
N ALA A 224 9.13 -6.50 -14.42
CA ALA A 224 7.96 -6.88 -15.18
C ALA A 224 7.26 -5.65 -15.78
N SER A 225 6.59 -5.84 -16.93
CA SER A 225 5.74 -4.80 -17.53
C SER A 225 4.30 -4.96 -17.07
N ASP A 226 3.56 -3.86 -17.00
CA ASP A 226 2.15 -3.86 -16.59
C ASP A 226 1.30 -4.81 -17.45
N SER A 227 1.54 -4.87 -18.76
CA SER A 227 0.85 -5.81 -19.64
C SER A 227 1.20 -7.28 -19.37
N GLY A 228 2.44 -7.57 -18.95
CA GLY A 228 2.86 -8.91 -18.54
C GLY A 228 2.16 -9.34 -17.26
N ILE A 229 2.15 -8.47 -16.26
CA ILE A 229 1.47 -8.71 -14.98
C ILE A 229 -0.02 -8.90 -15.19
N PHE A 230 -0.66 -8.03 -15.97
CA PHE A 230 -2.08 -8.17 -16.31
C PHE A 230 -2.36 -9.51 -17.00
N ARG A 231 -1.57 -9.90 -17.98
CA ARG A 231 -1.76 -11.17 -18.72
C ARG A 231 -1.77 -12.37 -17.79
N ASP A 232 -0.89 -12.38 -16.80
CA ASP A 232 -0.70 -13.50 -15.88
C ASP A 232 -1.57 -13.39 -14.62
N SER A 233 -2.34 -12.28 -14.46
CA SER A 233 -3.19 -12.01 -13.31
C SER A 233 -4.48 -12.84 -13.32
N THR A 234 -5.00 -13.12 -12.12
CA THR A 234 -6.32 -13.75 -11.96
C THR A 234 -7.45 -12.87 -12.50
N LEU A 235 -7.27 -11.54 -12.51
CA LEU A 235 -8.23 -10.61 -13.11
C LEU A 235 -8.37 -10.85 -14.62
N ASN A 236 -7.26 -11.02 -15.34
CA ASN A 236 -7.32 -11.28 -16.77
C ASN A 236 -7.97 -12.64 -17.07
N ILE A 237 -7.63 -13.67 -16.30
CA ILE A 237 -8.24 -15.01 -16.42
C ILE A 237 -9.77 -14.93 -16.22
N ALA A 238 -10.20 -14.18 -15.21
CA ALA A 238 -11.61 -13.99 -14.91
C ALA A 238 -12.36 -13.19 -16.01
N LEU A 239 -11.69 -12.19 -16.61
CA LEU A 239 -12.22 -11.42 -17.75
C LEU A 239 -12.36 -12.28 -19.00
N GLU A 240 -11.39 -13.15 -19.29
CA GLU A 240 -11.41 -14.04 -20.46
C GLU A 240 -12.50 -15.13 -20.34
N ASN A 241 -12.70 -15.62 -19.12
CA ASN A 241 -13.69 -16.66 -18.83
C ASN A 241 -15.09 -16.08 -18.51
N ASN A 242 -15.28 -14.76 -18.53
CA ASN A 242 -16.52 -14.07 -18.13
C ASN A 242 -17.02 -14.48 -16.74
N THR A 243 -16.10 -14.76 -15.80
CA THR A 243 -16.45 -15.18 -14.43
C THR A 243 -16.59 -14.03 -13.44
N LEU A 244 -16.32 -12.78 -13.86
CA LEU A 244 -16.45 -11.61 -12.99
C LEU A 244 -17.90 -11.20 -12.72
N GLY A 245 -18.88 -11.71 -13.46
CA GLY A 245 -20.27 -11.27 -13.37
C GLY A 245 -20.48 -9.79 -13.75
N MET A 246 -19.53 -9.20 -14.47
CA MET A 246 -19.62 -7.82 -14.95
C MET A 246 -20.74 -7.70 -16.00
N PRO A 247 -21.60 -6.65 -15.95
CA PRO A 247 -22.69 -6.47 -16.92
C PRO A 247 -22.17 -6.42 -18.36
N GLU A 248 -23.01 -6.85 -19.30
CA GLU A 248 -22.69 -6.78 -20.72
C GLU A 248 -22.35 -5.34 -21.14
N LYS A 249 -21.39 -5.21 -22.07
CA LYS A 249 -20.87 -3.92 -22.57
C LYS A 249 -20.10 -3.07 -21.56
N CYS A 250 -19.99 -3.49 -20.30
CA CYS A 250 -19.13 -2.80 -19.34
C CYS A 250 -17.64 -3.00 -19.67
N VAL A 251 -16.86 -1.98 -19.38
CA VAL A 251 -15.43 -1.92 -19.69
C VAL A 251 -14.61 -1.55 -18.48
N ILE A 252 -13.41 -2.04 -18.44
CA ILE A 252 -12.34 -1.58 -17.57
C ILE A 252 -11.43 -0.67 -18.38
N ILE A 253 -10.84 0.35 -17.78
CA ILE A 253 -9.94 1.27 -18.46
C ILE A 253 -8.52 1.16 -17.93
N GLY A 254 -7.56 1.13 -18.84
CA GLY A 254 -6.13 1.04 -18.55
C GLY A 254 -5.31 2.05 -19.34
N ASP A 255 -3.98 2.02 -19.15
CA ASP A 255 -3.09 2.87 -19.94
C ASP A 255 -2.68 2.21 -21.27
N ASP A 256 -1.79 2.87 -22.00
CA ASP A 256 -1.33 2.39 -23.30
C ASP A 256 -0.51 1.10 -23.20
N ALA A 257 0.00 0.75 -22.02
CA ALA A 257 0.75 -0.49 -21.80
C ALA A 257 -0.15 -1.73 -21.84
N PHE A 258 -1.45 -1.59 -21.52
CA PHE A 258 -2.39 -2.70 -21.49
C PHE A 258 -2.88 -3.11 -22.89
N PRO A 259 -3.29 -4.36 -23.09
CA PRO A 259 -3.90 -4.80 -24.35
C PRO A 259 -5.28 -4.17 -24.55
N LEU A 260 -5.66 -3.88 -25.79
CA LEU A 260 -7.03 -3.50 -26.12
C LEU A 260 -7.90 -4.76 -26.26
N LYS A 261 -8.96 -4.84 -25.42
CA LYS A 261 -9.96 -5.92 -25.48
C LYS A 261 -11.37 -5.32 -25.52
N THR A 262 -12.39 -6.12 -25.82
CA THR A 262 -13.79 -5.67 -25.80
C THR A 262 -14.24 -5.15 -24.44
N ASN A 263 -13.66 -5.67 -23.37
CA ASN A 263 -13.93 -5.31 -21.97
C ASN A 263 -12.76 -4.56 -21.29
N LEU A 264 -11.67 -4.24 -22.03
CA LEU A 264 -10.54 -3.45 -21.52
C LEU A 264 -10.11 -2.42 -22.57
N LEU A 265 -10.32 -1.15 -22.25
CA LEU A 265 -10.02 -0.04 -23.15
C LEU A 265 -8.73 0.67 -22.76
N LYS A 266 -8.01 1.12 -23.79
CA LYS A 266 -6.80 1.93 -23.67
C LYS A 266 -6.85 3.14 -24.61
N PRO A 267 -6.01 4.17 -24.40
CA PRO A 267 -5.97 5.32 -25.28
C PRO A 267 -5.55 4.95 -26.71
N TYR A 268 -5.88 5.82 -27.66
CA TYR A 268 -5.30 5.80 -29.00
C TYR A 268 -3.86 6.31 -28.92
N SER A 269 -2.92 5.54 -29.47
CA SER A 269 -1.47 5.80 -29.35
C SER A 269 -0.81 6.30 -30.64
N LYS A 270 -1.59 6.46 -31.72
CA LYS A 270 -1.06 6.94 -33.00
C LYS A 270 -0.79 8.45 -33.03
N THR A 271 0.11 8.88 -33.89
CA THR A 271 0.30 10.29 -34.25
C THR A 271 -0.79 10.73 -35.23
N GLY A 272 -1.27 11.98 -35.13
CA GLY A 272 -2.32 12.51 -36.00
C GLY A 272 -3.72 11.99 -35.64
N LEU A 273 -4.07 12.08 -34.36
CA LEU A 273 -5.39 11.75 -33.87
C LEU A 273 -6.45 12.67 -34.46
N ASN A 274 -7.61 12.12 -34.83
CA ASN A 274 -8.77 12.90 -35.16
C ASN A 274 -9.49 13.42 -33.89
N ASN A 275 -10.47 14.31 -34.07
CA ASN A 275 -11.19 14.93 -32.96
C ASN A 275 -11.84 13.91 -32.03
N TYR A 276 -12.45 12.84 -32.58
CA TYR A 276 -13.07 11.78 -31.78
C TYR A 276 -12.06 11.05 -30.89
N GLU A 277 -10.90 10.74 -31.45
CA GLU A 277 -9.81 10.05 -30.74
C GLU A 277 -9.16 10.94 -29.67
N MET A 278 -9.00 12.22 -29.95
CA MET A 278 -8.49 13.19 -28.97
C MET A 278 -9.44 13.36 -27.79
N ILE A 279 -10.73 13.52 -28.05
CA ILE A 279 -11.74 13.61 -26.99
C ILE A 279 -11.82 12.32 -26.20
N PHE A 280 -11.81 11.15 -26.86
CA PHE A 280 -11.78 9.88 -26.18
C PHE A 280 -10.57 9.76 -25.25
N ASN A 281 -9.35 10.09 -25.72
CA ASN A 281 -8.14 10.03 -24.92
C ASN A 281 -8.22 10.97 -23.70
N TYR A 282 -8.77 12.15 -23.87
CA TYR A 282 -9.00 13.11 -22.79
C TYR A 282 -9.95 12.50 -21.72
N ARG A 283 -11.11 12.00 -22.14
CA ARG A 283 -12.14 11.42 -21.26
C ARG A 283 -11.59 10.19 -20.52
N LEU A 284 -10.90 9.30 -21.22
CA LEU A 284 -10.27 8.13 -20.65
C LEU A 284 -9.17 8.51 -19.65
N SER A 285 -8.31 9.46 -19.98
CA SER A 285 -7.25 9.95 -19.07
C SER A 285 -7.85 10.57 -17.81
N ARG A 286 -8.96 11.29 -17.93
CA ARG A 286 -9.70 11.88 -16.84
C ARG A 286 -10.27 10.80 -15.90
N ALA A 287 -10.94 9.79 -16.43
CA ALA A 287 -11.47 8.68 -15.65
C ALA A 287 -10.35 7.83 -15.00
N ARG A 288 -9.25 7.59 -15.70
CA ARG A 288 -8.09 6.86 -15.15
C ARG A 288 -7.38 7.56 -13.98
N ARG A 289 -7.63 8.86 -13.74
CA ARG A 289 -7.06 9.53 -12.56
C ARG A 289 -7.44 8.85 -11.24
N VAL A 290 -8.57 8.16 -11.19
CA VAL A 290 -9.00 7.47 -9.97
C VAL A 290 -7.94 6.51 -9.43
N VAL A 291 -7.33 5.68 -10.28
CA VAL A 291 -6.34 4.71 -9.82
C VAL A 291 -5.03 5.40 -9.41
N LYS A 292 -4.63 6.47 -10.08
CA LYS A 292 -3.45 7.26 -9.70
C LYS A 292 -3.66 7.97 -8.36
N ASN A 293 -4.84 8.54 -8.15
CA ASN A 293 -5.23 9.16 -6.88
C ASN A 293 -5.32 8.13 -5.76
N ALA A 294 -5.90 6.96 -6.00
CA ALA A 294 -5.96 5.87 -5.02
C ALA A 294 -4.54 5.43 -4.59
N PHE A 295 -3.60 5.31 -5.54
CA PHE A 295 -2.20 5.06 -5.20
C PHE A 295 -1.55 6.22 -4.45
N GLY A 296 -1.90 7.47 -4.75
CA GLY A 296 -1.47 8.64 -4.00
C GLY A 296 -1.93 8.58 -2.55
N ILE A 297 -3.22 8.30 -2.33
CA ILE A 297 -3.82 8.12 -1.01
C ILE A 297 -3.11 6.99 -0.24
N LEU A 298 -2.88 5.85 -0.90
CA LEU A 298 -2.21 4.70 -0.29
C LEU A 298 -0.80 5.02 0.20
N VAL A 299 -0.01 5.77 -0.60
CA VAL A 299 1.39 6.08 -0.27
C VAL A 299 1.52 7.18 0.77
N CYS A 300 0.68 8.19 0.71
CA CYS A 300 0.81 9.40 1.55
C CYS A 300 -0.18 9.44 2.69
N TYR A 301 -1.22 8.60 2.71
CA TYR A 301 -2.38 8.74 3.57
C TYR A 301 -2.83 10.20 3.68
N ILE A 302 -3.30 10.73 2.57
CA ILE A 302 -3.72 12.12 2.45
C ILE A 302 -5.22 12.20 2.72
N PRO A 303 -5.72 13.21 3.50
CA PRO A 303 -7.16 13.43 3.65
C PRO A 303 -7.82 13.58 2.26
N PRO A 304 -9.12 13.26 2.11
CA PRO A 304 -9.84 13.41 0.84
C PRO A 304 -9.72 14.80 0.20
N GLN A 305 -9.46 15.85 0.99
CA GLN A 305 -9.22 17.21 0.51
C GLN A 305 -7.88 17.39 -0.22
N ALA A 306 -6.96 16.46 -0.05
CA ALA A 306 -5.64 16.52 -0.67
C ALA A 306 -5.53 15.72 -1.97
N VAL A 307 -6.64 15.12 -2.42
CA VAL A 307 -6.76 14.46 -3.72
C VAL A 307 -7.02 15.51 -4.79
N ASP A 308 -6.58 15.25 -6.02
CA ASP A 308 -6.94 16.09 -7.16
C ASP A 308 -8.45 16.31 -7.20
N GLN A 309 -8.86 17.54 -7.05
CA GLN A 309 -10.26 17.94 -7.20
C GLN A 309 -10.48 18.44 -8.61
N GLU A 310 -11.64 18.17 -9.15
CA GLU A 310 -12.04 18.70 -10.44
C GLU A 310 -13.23 19.63 -10.27
N ASP A 311 -13.15 20.81 -10.82
CA ASP A 311 -14.29 21.69 -10.98
C ASP A 311 -15.18 21.13 -12.09
N PHE A 312 -16.33 20.61 -11.73
CA PHE A 312 -17.27 19.99 -12.66
C PHE A 312 -17.86 20.96 -13.68
N ASN A 313 -17.74 22.28 -13.47
CA ASN A 313 -18.27 23.29 -14.39
C ASN A 313 -17.32 23.61 -15.54
N ASN A 314 -16.03 23.55 -15.31
CA ASN A 314 -15.01 23.95 -16.29
C ASN A 314 -13.94 22.89 -16.58
N GLY A 315 -13.99 21.75 -15.90
CA GLY A 315 -13.03 20.66 -16.04
C GLY A 315 -11.60 21.02 -15.61
N ASN A 316 -11.42 22.10 -14.82
CA ASN A 316 -10.12 22.43 -14.26
C ASN A 316 -9.78 21.48 -13.11
N ILE A 317 -8.50 21.08 -13.08
CA ILE A 317 -7.98 20.23 -12.02
C ILE A 317 -7.29 21.14 -11.01
N ILE A 318 -7.75 21.07 -9.77
CA ILE A 318 -7.04 21.61 -8.62
C ILE A 318 -6.12 20.49 -8.14
N PRO A 319 -4.80 20.61 -8.29
CA PRO A 319 -3.87 19.57 -7.88
C PRO A 319 -3.99 19.33 -6.37
N GLY A 320 -4.10 18.07 -5.96
CA GLY A 320 -4.07 17.70 -4.55
C GLY A 320 -2.67 17.82 -3.96
N GLU A 321 -2.59 18.07 -2.65
CA GLU A 321 -1.32 18.18 -1.92
C GLU A 321 -0.44 16.92 -2.04
N TRP A 322 -1.02 15.76 -2.36
CA TRP A 322 -0.27 14.53 -2.58
C TRP A 322 0.79 14.65 -3.68
N ARG A 323 0.61 15.55 -4.66
CA ARG A 323 1.57 15.78 -5.73
C ARG A 323 2.87 16.42 -5.25
N GLU A 324 2.85 17.16 -4.16
CA GLU A 324 4.04 17.77 -3.56
C GLU A 324 4.94 16.72 -2.92
N TYR A 325 4.37 15.62 -2.41
CA TYR A 325 5.10 14.53 -1.76
C TYR A 325 5.58 13.44 -2.72
N VAL A 326 5.04 13.39 -3.94
CA VAL A 326 5.37 12.37 -4.93
C VAL A 326 5.99 13.05 -6.16
N ASN A 327 7.22 13.52 -6.01
CA ASN A 327 8.03 13.92 -7.15
C ASN A 327 8.30 12.70 -8.04
N ASN A 328 7.80 12.76 -9.30
CA ASN A 328 8.00 11.81 -10.41
C ASN A 328 7.10 10.56 -10.42
N LEU A 329 5.80 10.76 -10.63
CA LEU A 329 4.95 9.77 -11.26
C LEU A 329 5.04 9.95 -12.79
N GLU A 330 6.18 9.65 -13.37
CA GLU A 330 6.29 9.54 -14.82
C GLU A 330 5.72 8.19 -15.28
N THR A 331 4.94 8.26 -16.36
CA THR A 331 4.33 7.11 -17.04
C THR A 331 5.40 6.16 -17.58
N VAL A 332 5.13 4.87 -17.48
CA VAL A 332 5.96 3.79 -18.04
C VAL A 332 6.04 3.93 -19.56
N ASN A 333 7.24 3.81 -20.11
CA ASN A 333 7.46 3.83 -21.56
C ASN A 333 6.83 2.63 -22.26
N ARG A 334 6.24 2.89 -23.41
CA ARG A 334 5.47 2.07 -24.34
C ARG A 334 6.14 0.75 -24.69
N MET A 335 5.47 -0.36 -24.41
CA MET A 335 5.61 -1.65 -25.12
C MET A 335 4.24 -2.34 -25.18
N GLY A 336 3.29 -1.75 -25.86
CA GLY A 336 1.98 -2.37 -26.11
C GLY A 336 1.99 -3.13 -27.45
N SER A 337 1.52 -4.37 -27.46
CA SER A 337 1.23 -5.09 -28.70
C SER A 337 0.06 -4.40 -29.42
N ASN A 338 0.24 -4.08 -30.70
CA ASN A 338 -0.81 -3.48 -31.55
C ASN A 338 -1.78 -4.53 -32.17
N ASN A 339 -1.67 -5.79 -31.79
CA ASN A 339 -2.58 -6.83 -32.28
C ASN A 339 -3.82 -6.93 -31.39
N TYR A 340 -4.88 -6.23 -31.74
CA TYR A 340 -6.18 -6.29 -31.09
C TYR A 340 -7.28 -6.76 -32.06
N LYS A 341 -8.32 -7.41 -31.50
CA LYS A 341 -9.45 -7.84 -32.28
C LYS A 341 -10.27 -6.62 -32.76
N ARG A 342 -10.75 -6.64 -34.00
CA ARG A 342 -11.56 -5.57 -34.60
C ARG A 342 -12.75 -5.17 -33.71
N ALA A 343 -13.42 -6.13 -33.06
CA ALA A 343 -14.50 -5.88 -32.13
C ALA A 343 -14.10 -4.96 -30.95
N ALA A 344 -12.86 -5.03 -30.47
CA ALA A 344 -12.39 -4.14 -29.40
C ALA A 344 -12.19 -2.70 -29.90
N GLU A 345 -11.77 -2.54 -31.15
CA GLU A 345 -11.68 -1.23 -31.79
C GLU A 345 -13.07 -0.62 -32.01
N ASP A 346 -14.04 -1.44 -32.40
CA ASP A 346 -15.43 -0.99 -32.59
C ASP A 346 -16.04 -0.46 -31.29
N VAL A 347 -15.80 -1.14 -30.15
CA VAL A 347 -16.25 -0.66 -28.83
C VAL A 347 -15.64 0.69 -28.49
N ARG A 348 -14.29 0.83 -28.68
CA ARG A 348 -13.58 2.09 -28.41
C ARG A 348 -14.07 3.21 -29.30
N SER A 349 -14.28 2.93 -30.59
CA SER A 349 -14.76 3.90 -31.59
C SER A 349 -16.20 4.33 -31.34
N SER A 350 -17.06 3.43 -30.88
CA SER A 350 -18.46 3.76 -30.50
C SER A 350 -18.49 4.71 -29.30
N LEU A 351 -17.66 4.49 -28.29
CA LEU A 351 -17.54 5.43 -27.17
C LEU A 351 -16.93 6.79 -27.58
N ALA A 352 -15.98 6.79 -28.49
CA ALA A 352 -15.43 8.05 -29.03
C ALA A 352 -16.51 8.90 -29.73
N LYS A 353 -17.40 8.28 -30.51
CA LYS A 353 -18.58 8.93 -31.10
C LYS A 353 -19.55 9.43 -30.03
N TYR A 354 -19.89 8.59 -29.07
CA TYR A 354 -20.79 8.95 -27.98
C TYR A 354 -20.35 10.22 -27.24
N PHE A 355 -19.06 10.40 -26.98
CA PHE A 355 -18.54 11.57 -26.28
C PHE A 355 -18.67 12.88 -27.07
N ILE A 356 -18.84 12.84 -28.37
CA ILE A 356 -19.01 14.02 -29.22
C ILE A 356 -20.46 14.22 -29.59
N GLU A 357 -21.18 13.16 -29.98
CA GLU A 357 -22.49 13.24 -30.59
C GLU A 357 -23.62 13.20 -29.55
N GLU A 358 -23.49 12.39 -28.50
CA GLU A 358 -24.57 12.13 -27.54
C GLU A 358 -24.35 12.78 -26.18
N ASN A 359 -23.09 12.83 -25.69
CA ASN A 359 -22.77 13.37 -24.37
C ASN A 359 -21.51 14.25 -24.40
N PRO A 360 -21.52 15.37 -25.14
CA PRO A 360 -20.40 16.31 -25.16
C PRO A 360 -20.31 17.07 -23.82
N LEU A 361 -19.09 17.26 -23.32
CA LEU A 361 -18.85 18.17 -22.21
C LEU A 361 -18.49 19.55 -22.75
N PRO A 362 -19.03 20.64 -22.15
CA PRO A 362 -18.81 22.01 -22.65
C PRO A 362 -17.34 22.40 -22.81
N TRP A 363 -16.50 21.91 -21.91
CA TRP A 363 -15.08 22.26 -21.85
C TRP A 363 -14.13 21.26 -22.56
N GLN A 364 -14.63 20.14 -23.08
CA GLN A 364 -13.78 19.08 -23.63
C GLN A 364 -12.97 19.52 -24.84
N TRP A 365 -13.53 20.41 -25.66
CA TRP A 365 -12.88 20.93 -26.88
C TRP A 365 -11.68 21.81 -26.55
N GLU A 366 -11.85 22.73 -25.61
CA GLU A 366 -10.76 23.60 -25.13
C GLU A 366 -9.61 22.76 -24.54
N LYS A 367 -9.92 21.70 -23.77
CA LYS A 367 -8.91 20.83 -23.14
C LYS A 367 -8.08 20.02 -24.13
N VAL A 368 -8.55 19.83 -25.35
CA VAL A 368 -7.80 19.17 -26.43
C VAL A 368 -7.26 20.15 -27.46
N GLY A 369 -7.40 21.47 -27.21
CA GLY A 369 -6.86 22.54 -28.08
C GLY A 369 -7.65 22.72 -29.37
N ILE A 370 -8.94 22.35 -29.40
CA ILE A 370 -9.83 22.54 -30.54
C ILE A 370 -10.70 23.77 -30.27
N THR A 371 -10.60 24.78 -31.09
CA THR A 371 -11.52 25.94 -31.11
C THR A 371 -12.73 25.55 -31.98
N ILE A 372 -13.93 25.62 -31.43
CA ILE A 372 -15.20 25.40 -32.15
C ILE A 372 -15.67 26.72 -32.72
#